data_acb49dd5b17ffc578be999c80459d78a
#
_entry.id   acb49dd5b17ffc578be999c80459d78a
#
_cell.length_a   1.000
_cell.length_b   1.000
_cell.length_c   1.000
_cell.angle_alpha   90.00
_cell.angle_beta   90.00
_cell.angle_gamma   90.00
#
_symmetry.space_group_name_H-M   'P 1'
#
loop_
_entity.id
_entity.type
_entity.pdbx_description
1 polymer ?
#
loop_
_entity_poly.entity_id
_entity_poly.type
_entity_poly.pdbx_seq_one_letter_code
_entity_poly.pdbx_strand_id
1 'polypeptide(L)'
;KKKKSTWGLVGVELGSPVLTEASRPANFTNEGGVDGRVRYLHNVMGLWLLSECVRDWQKDDASVDLLELLAAASALTVRVPTFDANDPRFMAPGGMPERIAEWCTEHDLPAPQSRVEFVRSIIESLSVAFVDAVRTASDLSGKSVSVIHIVGGGSQNELLCQLIADRSGMPVLTGPVEATAIGNVLA
;
A
#
# COMPACT_ATOMS: atom_id res chain seq x y z
N LYS A 1 -9.06 -10.00 18.86
CA LYS A 1 -8.76 -9.97 17.41
C LYS A 1 -8.21 -8.58 17.09
N LYS A 2 -6.90 -8.47 16.79
CA LYS A 2 -6.30 -7.21 16.32
C LYS A 2 -6.94 -6.84 14.98
N LYS A 3 -7.57 -5.66 14.88
CA LYS A 3 -7.97 -5.09 13.60
C LYS A 3 -6.67 -4.76 12.84
N LYS A 4 -6.33 -5.52 11.80
CA LYS A 4 -5.29 -5.13 10.86
C LYS A 4 -5.80 -3.92 10.09
N SER A 5 -4.98 -2.89 9.96
CA SER A 5 -5.30 -1.73 9.12
C SER A 5 -5.50 -2.19 7.68
N THR A 6 -6.63 -1.83 7.10
CA THR A 6 -7.02 -2.22 5.74
C THR A 6 -6.35 -1.30 4.72
N TRP A 7 -6.13 -0.03 5.10
CA TRP A 7 -5.62 1.05 4.27
C TRP A 7 -4.19 1.44 4.63
N GLY A 8 -3.44 1.87 3.63
CA GLY A 8 -2.21 2.60 3.81
C GLY A 8 -2.51 4.11 3.79
N LEU A 9 -2.00 4.84 4.78
CA LEU A 9 -2.04 6.30 4.79
C LEU A 9 -0.69 6.82 4.27
N VAL A 10 -0.72 7.61 3.22
CA VAL A 10 0.47 8.23 2.63
C VAL A 10 0.34 9.73 2.73
N GLY A 11 1.39 10.41 3.16
CA GLY A 11 1.36 11.86 3.19
C GLY A 11 2.59 12.50 3.78
N VAL A 12 2.47 13.80 3.95
CA VAL A 12 3.52 14.67 4.48
C VAL A 12 2.98 15.50 5.63
N GLU A 13 3.88 15.87 6.54
CA GLU A 13 3.57 16.77 7.63
C GLU A 13 3.97 18.20 7.24
N LEU A 14 3.04 19.15 7.44
CA LEU A 14 3.15 20.53 7.01
C LEU A 14 2.89 21.50 8.17
N GLY A 15 3.35 22.75 8.03
CA GLY A 15 3.05 23.84 8.96
C GLY A 15 1.68 24.50 8.71
N SER A 16 1.06 24.27 7.55
CA SER A 16 -0.24 24.84 7.16
C SER A 16 -0.96 23.91 6.20
N PRO A 17 -2.30 23.97 6.11
CA PRO A 17 -3.08 23.13 5.21
C PRO A 17 -2.87 23.49 3.73
N VAL A 18 -2.96 22.48 2.86
CA VAL A 18 -3.01 22.63 1.42
C VAL A 18 -4.47 22.82 1.00
N LEU A 19 -4.82 23.99 0.48
CA LEU A 19 -6.19 24.36 0.12
C LEU A 19 -6.35 24.64 -1.40
N THR A 20 -5.50 24.00 -2.22
CA THR A 20 -5.57 24.15 -3.68
C THR A 20 -6.71 23.32 -4.27
N GLU A 21 -7.28 23.81 -5.38
CA GLU A 21 -8.31 23.06 -6.11
C GLU A 21 -7.78 21.71 -6.65
N ALA A 22 -6.50 21.63 -6.99
CA ALA A 22 -5.84 20.39 -7.43
C ALA A 22 -5.79 19.30 -6.36
N SER A 23 -5.83 19.66 -5.07
CA SER A 23 -5.83 18.73 -3.95
C SER A 23 -7.12 17.89 -3.89
N ARG A 24 -8.27 18.46 -4.30
CA ARG A 24 -9.57 17.79 -4.22
C ARG A 24 -9.68 16.56 -5.14
N PRO A 25 -9.42 16.67 -6.46
CA PRO A 25 -9.47 15.49 -7.35
C PRO A 25 -8.39 14.46 -7.03
N ALA A 26 -7.26 14.87 -6.43
CA ALA A 26 -6.22 13.97 -5.95
C ALA A 26 -6.59 13.25 -4.64
N ASN A 27 -7.77 13.55 -4.07
CA ASN A 27 -8.32 12.91 -2.88
C ASN A 27 -7.38 12.96 -1.66
N PHE A 28 -6.68 14.10 -1.49
CA PHE A 28 -5.90 14.39 -0.29
C PHE A 28 -6.74 15.16 0.73
N THR A 29 -6.51 14.86 2.00
CA THR A 29 -7.16 15.52 3.14
C THR A 29 -6.13 16.18 4.04
N ASN A 30 -6.53 17.27 4.70
CA ASN A 30 -5.74 17.90 5.76
C ASN A 30 -6.28 17.42 7.11
N GLU A 31 -5.43 16.80 7.92
CA GLU A 31 -5.78 16.34 9.25
C GLU A 31 -4.90 17.05 10.30
N GLY A 32 -5.45 17.32 11.47
CA GLY A 32 -4.69 17.88 12.58
C GLY A 32 -3.60 16.94 13.05
N GLY A 33 -2.39 17.46 13.17
CA GLY A 33 -1.23 16.79 13.76
C GLY A 33 -0.88 17.34 15.13
N VAL A 34 0.20 16.86 15.72
CA VAL A 34 0.76 17.34 16.99
C VAL A 34 1.36 18.74 16.77
N ASP A 35 1.40 19.56 17.82
CA ASP A 35 1.98 20.92 17.82
C ASP A 35 1.41 21.87 16.75
N GLY A 36 0.13 21.73 16.42
CA GLY A 36 -0.53 22.57 15.42
C GLY A 36 -0.12 22.27 13.98
N ARG A 37 0.63 21.20 13.74
CA ARG A 37 0.99 20.75 12.39
C ARG A 37 -0.22 20.16 11.66
N VAL A 38 -0.10 20.06 10.36
CA VAL A 38 -1.11 19.47 9.49
C VAL A 38 -0.51 18.23 8.82
N ARG A 39 -1.23 17.12 8.91
CA ARG A 39 -0.94 15.92 8.13
C ARG A 39 -1.75 15.99 6.84
N TYR A 40 -1.07 16.13 5.73
CA TYR A 40 -1.66 16.11 4.40
C TYR A 40 -1.60 14.70 3.85
N LEU A 41 -2.75 14.01 3.83
CA LEU A 41 -2.82 12.56 3.70
C LEU A 41 -3.71 12.12 2.54
N HIS A 42 -3.34 10.99 1.95
CA HIS A 42 -4.12 10.23 0.98
C HIS A 42 -4.24 8.76 1.41
N ASN A 43 -5.43 8.18 1.20
CA ASN A 43 -5.66 6.76 1.45
C ASN A 43 -5.29 5.94 0.22
N VAL A 44 -4.40 4.98 0.39
CA VAL A 44 -4.03 3.99 -0.62
C VAL A 44 -4.54 2.63 -0.15
N MET A 45 -5.02 1.80 -1.06
CA MET A 45 -5.33 0.41 -0.72
C MET A 45 -4.11 -0.25 -0.09
N GLY A 46 -4.31 -0.89 1.04
CA GLY A 46 -3.24 -1.53 1.80
C GLY A 46 -3.14 -3.04 1.58
N LEU A 47 -2.55 -3.73 2.55
CA LEU A 47 -2.40 -5.19 2.52
C LEU A 47 -3.73 -5.97 2.63
N TRP A 48 -4.86 -5.29 2.55
CA TRP A 48 -6.20 -5.87 2.44
C TRP A 48 -6.29 -6.86 1.27
N LEU A 49 -5.75 -6.48 0.11
CA LEU A 49 -5.73 -7.32 -1.09
C LEU A 49 -5.11 -8.69 -0.82
N LEU A 50 -3.95 -8.72 -0.17
CA LEU A 50 -3.30 -9.96 0.24
C LEU A 50 -4.14 -10.76 1.24
N SER A 51 -4.72 -10.07 2.22
CA SER A 51 -5.52 -10.74 3.25
C SER A 51 -6.77 -11.39 2.66
N GLU A 52 -7.41 -10.77 1.67
CA GLU A 52 -8.57 -11.33 0.97
C GLU A 52 -8.18 -12.51 0.09
N CYS A 53 -7.09 -12.42 -0.69
CA CYS A 53 -6.60 -13.54 -1.47
C CYS A 53 -6.29 -14.75 -0.58
N VAL A 54 -5.54 -14.55 0.50
CA VAL A 54 -5.22 -15.63 1.44
C VAL A 54 -6.49 -16.23 2.05
N ARG A 55 -7.46 -15.39 2.43
CA ARG A 55 -8.75 -15.86 2.97
C ARG A 55 -9.52 -16.70 1.97
N ASP A 56 -9.50 -16.32 0.69
CA ASP A 56 -10.17 -17.08 -0.36
C ASP A 56 -9.47 -18.42 -0.59
N TRP A 57 -8.16 -18.44 -0.70
CA TRP A 57 -7.40 -19.69 -0.89
C TRP A 57 -7.50 -20.63 0.30
N GLN A 58 -7.58 -20.12 1.53
CA GLN A 58 -7.73 -20.92 2.75
C GLN A 58 -9.10 -21.62 2.88
N LYS A 59 -10.09 -21.25 2.05
CA LYS A 59 -11.36 -22.00 1.98
C LYS A 59 -11.18 -23.42 1.42
N ASP A 60 -10.26 -23.53 0.44
CA ASP A 60 -10.00 -24.79 -0.26
C ASP A 60 -8.73 -25.47 0.26
N ASP A 61 -7.79 -24.72 0.82
CA ASP A 61 -6.49 -25.21 1.29
C ASP A 61 -6.07 -24.44 2.56
N ALA A 62 -6.42 -24.99 3.71
CA ALA A 62 -6.14 -24.39 5.01
C ALA A 62 -4.63 -24.25 5.33
N SER A 63 -3.75 -24.92 4.57
CA SER A 63 -2.30 -24.86 4.76
C SER A 63 -1.66 -23.60 4.16
N VAL A 64 -2.41 -22.78 3.44
CA VAL A 64 -1.88 -21.55 2.82
C VAL A 64 -1.34 -20.60 3.87
N ASP A 65 -0.03 -20.34 3.81
CA ASP A 65 0.66 -19.40 4.69
C ASP A 65 1.15 -18.18 3.92
N LEU A 66 0.82 -16.99 4.44
CA LEU A 66 1.18 -15.73 3.80
C LEU A 66 2.70 -15.48 3.83
N LEU A 67 3.40 -15.88 4.90
CA LEU A 67 4.84 -15.64 5.01
C LEU A 67 5.61 -16.48 3.99
N GLU A 68 5.21 -17.73 3.79
CA GLU A 68 5.79 -18.60 2.76
C GLU A 68 5.53 -18.05 1.36
N LEU A 69 4.31 -17.56 1.09
CA LEU A 69 3.98 -16.93 -0.18
C LEU A 69 4.77 -15.64 -0.43
N LEU A 70 4.98 -14.82 0.59
CA LEU A 70 5.80 -13.60 0.47
C LEU A 70 7.27 -13.93 0.22
N ALA A 71 7.82 -14.95 0.89
CA ALA A 71 9.18 -15.41 0.65
C ALA A 71 9.35 -15.91 -0.79
N ALA A 72 8.42 -16.74 -1.28
CA ALA A 72 8.41 -17.22 -2.65
C ALA A 72 8.25 -16.08 -3.67
N ALA A 73 7.37 -15.11 -3.39
CA ALA A 73 7.16 -13.93 -4.23
C ALA A 73 8.40 -13.03 -4.29
N SER A 74 9.16 -12.93 -3.20
CA SER A 74 10.43 -12.20 -3.17
C SER A 74 11.48 -12.81 -4.09
N ALA A 75 11.53 -14.15 -4.16
CA ALA A 75 12.45 -14.89 -5.02
C ALA A 75 12.01 -14.98 -6.50
N LEU A 76 10.80 -14.52 -6.82
CA LEU A 76 10.25 -14.64 -8.17
C LEU A 76 10.97 -13.72 -9.14
N THR A 77 11.49 -14.29 -10.24
CA THR A 77 12.23 -13.55 -11.28
C THR A 77 11.41 -13.22 -12.51
N VAL A 78 10.25 -13.88 -12.69
CA VAL A 78 9.36 -13.60 -13.81
C VAL A 78 8.61 -12.28 -13.59
N ARG A 79 8.33 -11.60 -14.70
CA ARG A 79 7.50 -10.40 -14.67
C ARG A 79 6.05 -10.76 -14.37
N VAL A 80 5.45 -10.00 -13.49
CA VAL A 80 4.03 -10.08 -13.19
C VAL A 80 3.32 -8.79 -13.62
N PRO A 81 2.01 -8.81 -13.90
CA PRO A 81 1.27 -7.60 -14.21
C PRO A 81 1.19 -6.69 -12.97
N THR A 82 1.12 -5.40 -13.22
CA THR A 82 0.72 -4.41 -12.21
C THR A 82 -0.66 -3.87 -12.58
N PHE A 83 -1.52 -3.72 -11.59
CA PHE A 83 -2.88 -3.24 -11.74
C PHE A 83 -3.12 -2.03 -10.84
N ASP A 84 -4.18 -1.26 -11.11
CA ASP A 84 -4.57 -0.16 -10.21
C ASP A 84 -5.11 -0.74 -8.90
N ALA A 85 -4.26 -0.76 -7.87
CA ALA A 85 -4.62 -1.25 -6.55
C ALA A 85 -5.79 -0.47 -5.90
N ASN A 86 -6.05 0.76 -6.34
CA ASN A 86 -7.12 1.61 -5.81
C ASN A 86 -8.44 1.48 -6.58
N ASP A 87 -8.53 0.61 -7.60
CA ASP A 87 -9.78 0.37 -8.31
C ASP A 87 -10.89 -0.02 -7.32
N PRO A 88 -12.06 0.64 -7.38
CA PRO A 88 -13.18 0.41 -6.44
C PRO A 88 -13.66 -1.05 -6.35
N ARG A 89 -13.46 -1.85 -7.40
CA ARG A 89 -13.81 -3.28 -7.42
C ARG A 89 -13.13 -4.08 -6.31
N PHE A 90 -11.96 -3.61 -5.84
CA PHE A 90 -11.18 -4.29 -4.81
C PHE A 90 -11.61 -3.95 -3.38
N MET A 91 -12.58 -3.06 -3.19
CA MET A 91 -13.08 -2.71 -1.86
C MET A 91 -13.98 -3.78 -1.23
N ALA A 92 -14.67 -4.57 -2.05
CA ALA A 92 -15.59 -5.59 -1.57
C ALA A 92 -14.82 -6.86 -1.10
N PRO A 93 -15.25 -7.53 -0.03
CA PRO A 93 -14.66 -8.77 0.43
C PRO A 93 -15.01 -9.96 -0.50
N GLY A 94 -14.11 -10.98 -0.51
CA GLY A 94 -14.27 -12.24 -1.23
C GLY A 94 -14.05 -12.13 -2.74
N GLY A 95 -13.65 -13.23 -3.41
CA GLY A 95 -13.39 -13.29 -4.84
C GLY A 95 -12.27 -12.35 -5.30
N MET A 96 -11.27 -12.12 -4.45
CA MET A 96 -10.21 -11.16 -4.78
C MET A 96 -9.29 -11.63 -5.92
N PRO A 97 -8.85 -12.90 -5.95
CA PRO A 97 -8.04 -13.38 -7.06
C PRO A 97 -8.75 -13.25 -8.42
N GLU A 98 -10.04 -13.61 -8.46
CA GLU A 98 -10.85 -13.54 -9.68
C GLU A 98 -10.97 -12.09 -10.18
N ARG A 99 -11.22 -11.13 -9.29
CA ARG A 99 -11.32 -9.71 -9.65
C ARG A 99 -10.01 -9.14 -10.15
N ILE A 100 -8.88 -9.57 -9.59
CA ILE A 100 -7.55 -9.16 -10.08
C ILE A 100 -7.33 -9.74 -11.49
N ALA A 101 -7.68 -11.02 -11.72
CA ALA A 101 -7.55 -11.65 -13.02
C ALA A 101 -8.46 -11.00 -14.08
N GLU A 102 -9.71 -10.68 -13.72
CA GLU A 102 -10.65 -9.95 -14.57
C GLU A 102 -10.10 -8.55 -14.92
N TRP A 103 -9.61 -7.81 -13.93
CA TRP A 103 -9.01 -6.50 -14.16
C TRP A 103 -7.83 -6.57 -15.15
N CYS A 104 -6.94 -7.54 -14.98
CA CYS A 104 -5.82 -7.76 -15.89
C CYS A 104 -6.32 -8.04 -17.33
N THR A 105 -7.31 -8.91 -17.46
CA THR A 105 -7.89 -9.28 -18.77
C THR A 105 -8.54 -8.07 -19.46
N GLU A 106 -9.28 -7.25 -18.73
CA GLU A 106 -9.91 -6.03 -19.24
C GLU A 106 -8.89 -5.00 -19.74
N HIS A 107 -7.65 -5.06 -19.24
CA HIS A 107 -6.56 -4.14 -19.60
C HIS A 107 -5.50 -4.79 -20.50
N ASP A 108 -5.84 -5.89 -21.18
CA ASP A 108 -4.95 -6.62 -22.08
C ASP A 108 -3.64 -7.08 -21.42
N LEU A 109 -3.69 -7.37 -20.11
CA LEU A 109 -2.56 -7.88 -19.33
C LEU A 109 -2.73 -9.39 -19.05
N PRO A 110 -1.64 -10.17 -19.04
CA PRO A 110 -1.72 -11.57 -18.62
C PRO A 110 -2.07 -11.64 -17.13
N ALA A 111 -3.14 -12.38 -16.79
CA ALA A 111 -3.47 -12.58 -15.38
C ALA A 111 -2.41 -13.44 -14.67
N PRO A 112 -2.15 -13.20 -13.37
CA PRO A 112 -1.29 -14.08 -12.58
C PRO A 112 -1.80 -15.54 -12.61
N GLN A 113 -0.89 -16.52 -12.72
CA GLN A 113 -1.25 -17.94 -12.92
C GLN A 113 -1.09 -18.78 -11.65
N SER A 114 -0.38 -18.27 -10.65
CA SER A 114 -0.13 -18.98 -9.39
C SER A 114 -0.36 -18.04 -8.19
N ARG A 115 -0.60 -18.62 -7.00
CA ARG A 115 -0.71 -17.86 -5.75
C ARG A 115 0.49 -16.93 -5.52
N VAL A 116 1.68 -17.40 -5.86
CA VAL A 116 2.93 -16.64 -5.74
C VAL A 116 2.94 -15.44 -6.69
N GLU A 117 2.50 -15.61 -7.94
CA GLU A 117 2.38 -14.51 -8.90
C GLU A 117 1.32 -13.50 -8.49
N PHE A 118 0.17 -13.92 -7.94
CA PHE A 118 -0.82 -13.01 -7.37
C PHE A 118 -0.23 -12.17 -6.24
N VAL A 119 0.47 -12.80 -5.28
CA VAL A 119 1.12 -12.08 -4.18
C VAL A 119 2.13 -11.08 -4.72
N ARG A 120 3.01 -11.49 -5.65
CA ARG A 120 3.98 -10.59 -6.27
C ARG A 120 3.29 -9.44 -7.01
N SER A 121 2.28 -9.71 -7.81
CA SER A 121 1.52 -8.70 -8.56
C SER A 121 0.86 -7.68 -7.64
N ILE A 122 0.26 -8.12 -6.53
CA ILE A 122 -0.32 -7.23 -5.52
C ILE A 122 0.75 -6.32 -4.91
N ILE A 123 1.90 -6.87 -4.49
CA ILE A 123 2.96 -6.07 -3.87
C ILE A 123 3.57 -5.07 -4.86
N GLU A 124 3.77 -5.48 -6.12
CA GLU A 124 4.22 -4.57 -7.19
C GLU A 124 3.22 -3.42 -7.38
N SER A 125 1.91 -3.74 -7.48
CA SER A 125 0.84 -2.77 -7.67
C SER A 125 0.72 -1.80 -6.50
N LEU A 126 0.80 -2.30 -5.28
CA LEU A 126 0.82 -1.47 -4.07
C LEU A 126 2.05 -0.56 -4.04
N SER A 127 3.23 -1.04 -4.43
CA SER A 127 4.44 -0.22 -4.45
C SER A 127 4.32 0.95 -5.43
N VAL A 128 3.68 0.75 -6.60
CA VAL A 128 3.35 1.81 -7.55
C VAL A 128 2.42 2.82 -6.90
N ALA A 129 1.29 2.37 -6.37
CA ALA A 129 0.28 3.25 -5.75
C ALA A 129 0.86 4.09 -4.59
N PHE A 130 1.72 3.50 -3.76
CA PHE A 130 2.38 4.22 -2.68
C PHE A 130 3.36 5.28 -3.18
N VAL A 131 4.18 4.95 -4.18
CA VAL A 131 5.16 5.89 -4.73
C VAL A 131 4.47 7.05 -5.45
N ASP A 132 3.41 6.77 -6.20
CA ASP A 132 2.62 7.80 -6.87
C ASP A 132 1.93 8.73 -5.86
N ALA A 133 1.41 8.20 -4.77
CA ALA A 133 0.85 9.00 -3.69
C ALA A 133 1.92 9.89 -3.00
N VAL A 134 3.14 9.40 -2.78
CA VAL A 134 4.25 10.19 -2.24
C VAL A 134 4.64 11.32 -3.18
N ARG A 135 4.75 11.05 -4.49
CA ARG A 135 5.06 12.06 -5.51
C ARG A 135 3.98 13.13 -5.56
N THR A 136 2.72 12.70 -5.61
CA THR A 136 1.57 13.61 -5.61
C THR A 136 1.53 14.48 -4.34
N ALA A 137 1.80 13.90 -3.17
CA ALA A 137 1.88 14.65 -1.93
C ALA A 137 2.99 15.72 -1.97
N SER A 138 4.17 15.36 -2.50
CA SER A 138 5.29 16.29 -2.70
C SER A 138 4.91 17.45 -3.63
N ASP A 139 4.34 17.12 -4.80
CA ASP A 139 4.00 18.10 -5.84
C ASP A 139 2.92 19.07 -5.35
N LEU A 140 1.82 18.56 -4.76
CA LEU A 140 0.70 19.38 -4.32
C LEU A 140 1.03 20.24 -3.09
N SER A 141 1.89 19.77 -2.21
CA SER A 141 2.31 20.50 -1.01
C SER A 141 3.50 21.41 -1.24
N GLY A 142 4.23 21.24 -2.34
CA GLY A 142 5.52 21.89 -2.59
C GLY A 142 6.64 21.45 -1.66
N LYS A 143 6.41 20.38 -0.86
CA LYS A 143 7.41 19.87 0.08
C LYS A 143 8.31 18.84 -0.61
N SER A 144 9.61 19.10 -0.65
CA SER A 144 10.58 18.12 -1.11
C SER A 144 10.64 16.92 -0.14
N VAL A 145 10.42 15.71 -0.68
CA VAL A 145 10.53 14.45 0.06
C VAL A 145 11.86 13.80 -0.30
N SER A 146 12.67 13.49 0.70
CA SER A 146 13.99 12.85 0.52
C SER A 146 14.09 11.48 1.19
N VAL A 147 13.12 11.10 2.00
CA VAL A 147 13.09 9.84 2.74
C VAL A 147 11.63 9.44 2.98
N ILE A 148 11.37 8.14 2.92
CA ILE A 148 10.03 7.57 3.20
C ILE A 148 10.11 6.80 4.50
N HIS A 149 9.24 7.12 5.45
CA HIS A 149 9.08 6.36 6.69
C HIS A 149 7.86 5.45 6.60
N ILE A 150 8.05 4.14 6.73
CA ILE A 150 6.95 3.17 6.75
C ILE A 150 6.79 2.64 8.17
N VAL A 151 5.60 2.84 8.74
CA VAL A 151 5.27 2.41 10.10
C VAL A 151 4.02 1.51 10.10
N GLY A 152 3.77 0.84 11.21
CA GLY A 152 2.64 -0.07 11.34
C GLY A 152 2.90 -1.42 10.64
N GLY A 153 1.84 -2.15 10.32
CA GLY A 153 1.94 -3.51 9.76
C GLY A 153 2.67 -3.61 8.42
N GLY A 154 2.63 -2.55 7.62
CA GLY A 154 3.32 -2.48 6.32
C GLY A 154 4.85 -2.52 6.44
N SER A 155 5.40 -2.03 7.56
CA SER A 155 6.85 -2.02 7.80
C SER A 155 7.47 -3.43 7.94
N GLN A 156 6.65 -4.44 8.16
CA GLN A 156 7.08 -5.84 8.26
C GLN A 156 7.16 -6.54 6.89
N ASN A 157 6.66 -5.91 5.84
CA ASN A 157 6.71 -6.48 4.49
C ASN A 157 7.96 -5.97 3.77
N GLU A 158 9.07 -6.70 3.91
CA GLU A 158 10.37 -6.34 3.34
C GLU A 158 10.31 -6.16 1.82
N LEU A 159 9.58 -7.04 1.11
CA LEU A 159 9.43 -6.95 -0.34
C LEU A 159 8.76 -5.64 -0.75
N LEU A 160 7.69 -5.24 -0.07
CA LEU A 160 7.01 -3.97 -0.33
C LEU A 160 7.94 -2.78 -0.04
N CYS A 161 8.63 -2.80 1.09
CA CYS A 161 9.56 -1.72 1.47
C CYS A 161 10.68 -1.57 0.44
N GLN A 162 11.26 -2.68 -0.03
CA GLN A 162 12.31 -2.67 -1.05
C GLN A 162 11.78 -2.13 -2.39
N LEU A 163 10.62 -2.60 -2.85
CA LEU A 163 10.04 -2.10 -4.11
C LEU A 163 9.67 -0.61 -4.04
N ILE A 164 9.24 -0.11 -2.89
CA ILE A 164 9.00 1.33 -2.70
C ILE A 164 10.33 2.09 -2.80
N ALA A 165 11.40 1.61 -2.17
CA ALA A 165 12.73 2.24 -2.26
C ALA A 165 13.24 2.26 -3.71
N ASP A 166 13.18 1.13 -4.40
CA ASP A 166 13.65 0.98 -5.78
C ASP A 166 12.89 1.90 -6.75
N ARG A 167 11.56 1.97 -6.60
CA ARG A 167 10.69 2.77 -7.48
C ARG A 167 10.75 4.26 -7.20
N SER A 168 10.89 4.63 -5.94
CA SER A 168 10.95 6.05 -5.54
C SER A 168 12.34 6.65 -5.74
N GLY A 169 13.37 5.82 -5.70
CA GLY A 169 14.78 6.25 -5.63
C GLY A 169 15.13 6.90 -4.30
N MET A 170 14.30 6.73 -3.27
CA MET A 170 14.50 7.32 -1.94
C MET A 170 14.79 6.24 -0.89
N PRO A 171 15.59 6.54 0.13
CA PRO A 171 15.71 5.68 1.29
C PRO A 171 14.36 5.42 1.95
N VAL A 172 14.10 4.16 2.29
CA VAL A 172 12.93 3.73 3.06
C VAL A 172 13.40 3.31 4.45
N LEU A 173 12.87 3.97 5.47
CA LEU A 173 13.12 3.67 6.87
C LEU A 173 11.89 3.00 7.46
N THR A 174 12.06 1.81 8.00
CA THR A 174 10.98 1.07 8.67
C THR A 174 10.94 1.44 10.15
N GLY A 175 9.77 1.81 10.63
CA GLY A 175 9.53 2.18 12.01
C GLY A 175 8.75 1.11 12.78
N PRO A 176 8.32 1.45 14.01
CA PRO A 176 7.64 0.48 14.87
C PRO A 176 6.30 0.04 14.29
N VAL A 177 5.97 -1.23 14.48
CA VAL A 177 4.69 -1.83 14.06
C VAL A 177 3.50 -1.18 14.78
N GLU A 178 3.66 -0.84 16.06
CA GLU A 178 2.62 -0.24 16.91
C GLU A 178 2.83 1.29 17.03
N ALA A 179 3.21 1.94 15.93
CA ALA A 179 3.52 3.39 15.92
C ALA A 179 2.39 4.25 16.49
N THR A 180 1.12 3.94 16.18
CA THR A 180 -0.04 4.67 16.71
C THR A 180 -0.16 4.54 18.22
N ALA A 181 0.07 3.35 18.79
CA ALA A 181 0.03 3.14 20.22
C ALA A 181 1.15 3.89 20.93
N ILE A 182 2.36 3.87 20.36
CA ILE A 182 3.52 4.60 20.89
C ILE A 182 3.28 6.10 20.81
N GLY A 183 2.77 6.61 19.69
CA GLY A 183 2.47 8.03 19.52
C GLY A 183 1.45 8.54 20.53
N ASN A 184 0.39 7.78 20.83
CA ASN A 184 -0.62 8.15 21.83
C ASN A 184 -0.09 8.18 23.29
N VAL A 185 1.03 7.52 23.56
CA VAL A 185 1.67 7.55 24.90
C VAL A 185 2.61 8.73 25.02
N LEU A 186 3.19 9.20 23.92
CA LEU A 186 4.20 10.26 23.86
C LEU A 186 3.60 11.65 23.58
N ALA A 187 2.33 11.73 23.19
CA ALA A 187 1.60 12.98 22.95
C ALA A 187 0.83 13.40 24.18
#